data_169abc474ab71f101cdedb0780c1f189
#
_entry.id   169abc474ab71f101cdedb0780c1f189
#
_cell.length_a   1.000
_cell.length_b   1.000
_cell.length_c   1.000
_cell.angle_alpha   90.00
_cell.angle_beta   90.00
_cell.angle_gamma   90.00
#
_symmetry.space_group_name_H-M   'P 1'
#
loop_
_entity.id
_entity.type
_entity.pdbx_description
1 polymer ?
#
loop_
_entity_poly.entity_id
_entity_poly.type
_entity_poly.pdbx_seq_one_letter_code
_entity_poly.pdbx_strand_id
1 'polypeptide(L)'
;MMIQINNLVKKFDDFTALDGVNMNVEKGAVYGLVGPNGAGKSTLIRHITGVMRQDAGEVFIDGEPVYENARIKGHMAYIPDDMFYFLQSDTINMMHYYKGMYPNFDEKQFYRMQEFFPSIDVKRNIRKLSKGMQKQVAFWLALCCKPKLIVLDEPVDGLDPVMRRQIWSIMLDDVAANNTTVVVSSHNLRELEDVCDHVGILNKGKIMIERSLTELQGNISKIQIACPYGMPKIPQDFKVLHMSNIGRVYTVIVRGEPEAVVKAITDGKDSP
;
A
#
# COMPACT_ATOMS: atom_id res chain seq x y z
N MET A 1 12.37 -11.53 -8.34
CA MET A 1 10.94 -11.49 -7.94
C MET A 1 10.85 -11.81 -6.45
N MET A 2 10.12 -10.99 -5.66
CA MET A 2 9.82 -11.28 -4.25
C MET A 2 8.50 -12.03 -4.12
N ILE A 3 7.47 -11.56 -4.83
CA ILE A 3 6.15 -12.19 -4.85
C ILE A 3 5.81 -12.58 -6.27
N GLN A 4 5.33 -13.80 -6.45
CA GLN A 4 4.79 -14.28 -7.72
C GLN A 4 3.49 -15.03 -7.45
N ILE A 5 2.41 -14.55 -8.04
CA ILE A 5 1.08 -15.15 -7.94
C ILE A 5 0.59 -15.48 -9.34
N ASN A 6 0.20 -16.76 -9.54
CA ASN A 6 -0.22 -17.29 -10.81
C ASN A 6 -1.65 -17.83 -10.70
N ASN A 7 -2.60 -17.20 -11.41
CA ASN A 7 -3.99 -17.64 -11.54
C ASN A 7 -4.66 -18.00 -10.21
N LEU A 8 -4.42 -17.20 -9.16
CA LEU A 8 -4.94 -17.45 -7.82
C LEU A 8 -6.46 -17.34 -7.77
N VAL A 9 -7.12 -18.40 -7.30
CA VAL A 9 -8.56 -18.45 -7.08
C VAL A 9 -8.85 -18.75 -5.62
N LYS A 10 -9.81 -18.00 -5.07
CA LYS A 10 -10.37 -18.26 -3.74
C LYS A 10 -11.88 -18.10 -3.74
N LYS A 11 -12.56 -19.14 -3.26
CA LYS A 11 -14.02 -19.20 -3.12
C LYS A 11 -14.39 -19.36 -1.66
N PHE A 12 -15.50 -18.77 -1.26
CA PHE A 12 -16.18 -18.96 0.01
C PHE A 12 -17.62 -19.32 -0.33
N ASP A 13 -17.97 -20.59 -0.17
CA ASP A 13 -19.24 -21.15 -0.63
C ASP A 13 -19.49 -20.78 -2.11
N ASP A 14 -20.57 -20.07 -2.40
CA ASP A 14 -20.93 -19.61 -3.74
C ASP A 14 -20.26 -18.31 -4.18
N PHE A 15 -19.51 -17.65 -3.27
CA PHE A 15 -18.87 -16.37 -3.55
C PHE A 15 -17.40 -16.53 -3.95
N THR A 16 -17.05 -16.07 -5.15
CA THR A 16 -15.66 -16.03 -5.61
C THR A 16 -15.00 -14.70 -5.16
N ALA A 17 -14.13 -14.78 -4.17
CA ALA A 17 -13.43 -13.62 -3.61
C ALA A 17 -12.21 -13.22 -4.43
N LEU A 18 -11.50 -14.18 -5.03
CA LEU A 18 -10.40 -13.97 -5.97
C LEU A 18 -10.63 -14.86 -7.19
N ASP A 19 -10.50 -14.30 -8.38
CA ASP A 19 -10.84 -14.95 -9.64
C ASP A 19 -9.71 -14.84 -10.67
N GLY A 20 -8.75 -15.75 -10.56
CA GLY A 20 -7.60 -15.83 -11.47
C GLY A 20 -6.61 -14.67 -11.32
N VAL A 21 -6.31 -14.27 -10.07
CA VAL A 21 -5.38 -13.16 -9.79
C VAL A 21 -3.97 -13.55 -10.22
N ASN A 22 -3.33 -12.66 -11.00
CA ASN A 22 -1.91 -12.68 -11.31
C ASN A 22 -1.28 -11.41 -10.75
N MET A 23 -0.13 -11.52 -10.08
CA MET A 23 0.56 -10.40 -9.43
C MET A 23 2.05 -10.70 -9.32
N ASN A 24 2.88 -9.72 -9.64
CA ASN A 24 4.33 -9.83 -9.54
C ASN A 24 4.92 -8.63 -8.82
N VAL A 25 5.75 -8.89 -7.79
CA VAL A 25 6.43 -7.82 -7.04
C VAL A 25 7.92 -8.09 -7.02
N GLU A 26 8.70 -7.11 -7.45
CA GLU A 26 10.16 -7.17 -7.42
C GLU A 26 10.70 -7.03 -5.99
N LYS A 27 11.95 -7.50 -5.78
CA LYS A 27 12.65 -7.32 -4.51
C LYS A 27 12.97 -5.83 -4.30
N GLY A 28 12.79 -5.35 -3.09
CA GLY A 28 13.04 -3.96 -2.71
C GLY A 28 12.00 -2.96 -3.19
N ALA A 29 10.94 -3.40 -3.86
CA ALA A 29 9.85 -2.52 -4.30
C ALA A 29 8.84 -2.26 -3.17
N VAL A 30 8.20 -1.09 -3.22
CA VAL A 30 7.01 -0.76 -2.43
C VAL A 30 5.79 -0.85 -3.33
N TYR A 31 4.98 -1.89 -3.13
CA TYR A 31 3.82 -2.20 -3.96
C TYR A 31 2.51 -1.82 -3.27
N GLY A 32 1.73 -0.96 -3.89
CA GLY A 32 0.39 -0.57 -3.45
C GLY A 32 -0.70 -1.46 -4.03
N LEU A 33 -1.47 -2.14 -3.18
CA LEU A 33 -2.66 -2.90 -3.56
C LEU A 33 -3.90 -2.04 -3.29
N VAL A 34 -4.45 -1.42 -4.32
CA VAL A 34 -5.57 -0.47 -4.21
C VAL A 34 -6.87 -1.10 -4.66
N GLY A 35 -7.96 -0.80 -3.97
CA GLY A 35 -9.29 -1.24 -4.38
C GLY A 35 -10.37 -0.90 -3.36
N PRO A 36 -11.65 -0.86 -3.77
CA PRO A 36 -12.75 -0.58 -2.86
C PRO A 36 -12.89 -1.66 -1.78
N ASN A 37 -13.65 -1.35 -0.74
CA ASN A 37 -14.00 -2.35 0.27
C ASN A 37 -14.75 -3.52 -0.38
N GLY A 38 -14.39 -4.74 0.02
CA GLY A 38 -14.92 -5.96 -0.61
C GLY A 38 -14.27 -6.36 -1.95
N ALA A 39 -13.25 -5.63 -2.44
CA ALA A 39 -12.55 -5.99 -3.68
C ALA A 39 -11.74 -7.29 -3.60
N GLY A 40 -11.42 -7.78 -2.39
CA GLY A 40 -10.61 -8.97 -2.15
C GLY A 40 -9.20 -8.68 -1.62
N LYS A 41 -8.86 -7.43 -1.26
CA LYS A 41 -7.50 -7.02 -0.80
C LYS A 41 -7.01 -7.86 0.38
N SER A 42 -7.74 -7.89 1.50
CA SER A 42 -7.36 -8.66 2.68
C SER A 42 -7.34 -10.17 2.42
N THR A 43 -8.19 -10.67 1.52
CA THR A 43 -8.15 -12.07 1.07
C THR A 43 -6.85 -12.36 0.33
N LEU A 44 -6.45 -11.49 -0.61
CA LEU A 44 -5.18 -11.63 -1.34
C LEU A 44 -3.98 -11.56 -0.39
N ILE A 45 -3.97 -10.59 0.54
CA ILE A 45 -2.94 -10.45 1.58
C ILE A 45 -2.81 -11.73 2.43
N ARG A 46 -3.92 -12.34 2.83
CA ARG A 46 -3.89 -13.61 3.59
C ARG A 46 -3.29 -14.77 2.80
N HIS A 47 -3.36 -14.76 1.47
CA HIS A 47 -2.64 -15.75 0.63
C HIS A 47 -1.16 -15.41 0.52
N ILE A 48 -0.79 -14.13 0.33
CA ILE A 48 0.61 -13.67 0.31
C ILE A 48 1.30 -14.03 1.63
N THR A 49 0.61 -13.88 2.76
CA THR A 49 1.15 -14.21 4.09
C THR A 49 1.04 -15.70 4.44
N GLY A 50 0.47 -16.52 3.56
CA GLY A 50 0.29 -17.95 3.78
C GLY A 50 -0.64 -18.30 4.95
N VAL A 51 -1.50 -17.36 5.36
CA VAL A 51 -2.55 -17.58 6.39
C VAL A 51 -3.70 -18.39 5.80
N MET A 52 -3.94 -18.22 4.50
CA MET A 52 -5.05 -18.87 3.80
C MET A 52 -4.55 -19.71 2.63
N ARG A 53 -5.13 -20.90 2.46
CA ARG A 53 -4.89 -21.78 1.32
C ARG A 53 -5.79 -21.41 0.17
N GLN A 54 -5.25 -21.36 -1.02
CA GLN A 54 -5.95 -21.14 -2.27
C GLN A 54 -6.75 -22.40 -2.71
N ASP A 55 -7.78 -22.18 -3.52
CA ASP A 55 -8.56 -23.26 -4.13
C ASP A 55 -7.97 -23.65 -5.49
N ALA A 56 -7.32 -22.69 -6.20
CA ALA A 56 -6.55 -22.94 -7.41
C ALA A 56 -5.46 -21.88 -7.57
N GLY A 57 -4.47 -22.16 -8.43
CA GLY A 57 -3.33 -21.29 -8.67
C GLY A 57 -2.21 -21.46 -7.63
N GLU A 58 -1.22 -20.59 -7.69
CA GLU A 58 0.01 -20.71 -6.90
C GLU A 58 0.44 -19.36 -6.34
N VAL A 59 1.06 -19.38 -5.15
CA VAL A 59 1.64 -18.21 -4.49
C VAL A 59 3.06 -18.54 -4.04
N PHE A 60 4.03 -17.87 -4.63
CA PHE A 60 5.44 -17.99 -4.29
C PHE A 60 5.96 -16.71 -3.65
N ILE A 61 6.76 -16.87 -2.59
CA ILE A 61 7.49 -15.80 -1.94
C ILE A 61 8.98 -16.18 -1.97
N ASP A 62 9.82 -15.28 -2.50
CA ASP A 62 11.26 -15.51 -2.70
C ASP A 62 11.56 -16.84 -3.43
N GLY A 63 10.69 -17.21 -4.38
CA GLY A 63 10.78 -18.43 -5.20
C GLY A 63 10.24 -19.70 -4.55
N GLU A 64 9.65 -19.65 -3.36
CA GLU A 64 9.09 -20.81 -2.67
C GLU A 64 7.61 -20.67 -2.35
N PRO A 65 6.82 -21.78 -2.37
CA PRO A 65 5.45 -21.78 -1.93
C PRO A 65 5.34 -21.27 -0.48
N VAL A 66 4.41 -20.34 -0.22
CA VAL A 66 4.30 -19.69 1.10
C VAL A 66 3.43 -20.46 2.08
N TYR A 67 2.42 -21.22 1.60
CA TYR A 67 1.48 -21.92 2.47
C TYR A 67 2.21 -23.01 3.29
N GLU A 68 2.03 -22.99 4.62
CA GLU A 68 2.70 -23.89 5.59
C GLU A 68 4.25 -23.88 5.53
N ASN A 69 4.86 -22.81 5.00
CA ASN A 69 6.30 -22.64 4.93
C ASN A 69 6.81 -21.74 6.06
N ALA A 70 7.20 -22.35 7.18
CA ALA A 70 7.70 -21.63 8.37
C ALA A 70 9.00 -20.84 8.08
N ARG A 71 9.86 -21.35 7.18
CA ARG A 71 11.09 -20.68 6.80
C ARG A 71 10.83 -19.35 6.12
N ILE A 72 9.93 -19.31 5.14
CA ILE A 72 9.55 -18.09 4.45
C ILE A 72 8.85 -17.11 5.42
N LYS A 73 7.93 -17.62 6.24
CA LYS A 73 7.20 -16.80 7.23
C LYS A 73 8.13 -16.17 8.28
N GLY A 74 9.22 -16.83 8.63
CA GLY A 74 10.24 -16.27 9.54
C GLY A 74 10.99 -15.06 8.97
N HIS A 75 10.89 -14.79 7.66
CA HIS A 75 11.47 -13.62 7.00
C HIS A 75 10.40 -12.62 6.51
N MET A 76 9.17 -12.77 6.99
CA MET A 76 8.03 -11.92 6.62
C MET A 76 7.42 -11.29 7.86
N ALA A 77 7.13 -9.99 7.81
CA ALA A 77 6.32 -9.32 8.83
C ALA A 77 4.95 -8.99 8.24
N TYR A 78 3.89 -9.22 9.02
CA TYR A 78 2.52 -8.92 8.63
C TYR A 78 1.86 -8.04 9.68
N ILE A 79 1.32 -6.90 9.24
CA ILE A 79 0.51 -6.00 10.07
C ILE A 79 -0.91 -6.02 9.49
N PRO A 80 -1.86 -6.71 10.15
CA PRO A 80 -3.26 -6.72 9.75
C PRO A 80 -3.95 -5.41 10.11
N ASP A 81 -5.10 -5.14 9.50
CA ASP A 81 -5.95 -4.00 9.88
C ASP A 81 -6.45 -4.13 11.33
N ASP A 82 -7.01 -5.30 11.68
CA ASP A 82 -7.36 -5.64 13.06
C ASP A 82 -6.17 -6.29 13.77
N MET A 83 -5.49 -5.52 14.62
CA MET A 83 -4.34 -6.01 15.37
C MET A 83 -4.75 -6.81 16.60
N PHE A 84 -4.06 -7.93 16.81
CA PHE A 84 -4.21 -8.75 17.98
C PHE A 84 -2.99 -8.63 18.89
N TYR A 85 -3.25 -8.34 20.17
CA TYR A 85 -2.26 -8.39 21.25
C TYR A 85 -2.77 -9.25 22.39
N PHE A 86 -1.87 -9.96 23.07
CA PHE A 86 -2.22 -10.74 24.24
C PHE A 86 -2.83 -9.85 25.34
N LEU A 87 -3.73 -10.40 26.12
CA LEU A 87 -4.58 -9.64 27.07
C LEU A 87 -3.80 -8.75 28.05
N GLN A 88 -2.65 -9.21 28.53
CA GLN A 88 -1.85 -8.51 29.53
C GLN A 88 -0.44 -8.15 29.03
N SER A 89 -0.21 -8.16 27.71
CA SER A 89 1.10 -7.83 27.18
C SER A 89 1.35 -6.33 27.11
N ASP A 90 2.55 -5.97 27.47
CA ASP A 90 3.18 -4.70 27.18
C ASP A 90 4.12 -4.83 25.95
N THR A 91 4.75 -3.72 25.53
CA THR A 91 5.61 -3.70 24.36
C THR A 91 6.87 -4.56 24.55
N ILE A 92 7.39 -4.66 25.79
CA ILE A 92 8.57 -5.47 26.13
C ILE A 92 8.22 -6.96 26.04
N ASN A 93 7.06 -7.36 26.58
CA ASN A 93 6.60 -8.75 26.49
C ASN A 93 6.40 -9.18 25.04
N MET A 94 5.83 -8.31 24.21
CA MET A 94 5.69 -8.56 22.77
C MET A 94 7.05 -8.63 22.07
N MET A 95 8.01 -7.79 22.44
CA MET A 95 9.38 -7.85 21.94
C MET A 95 10.01 -9.23 22.21
N HIS A 96 9.93 -9.74 23.44
CA HIS A 96 10.45 -11.06 23.79
C HIS A 96 9.75 -12.17 23.00
N TYR A 97 8.44 -12.06 22.79
CA TYR A 97 7.69 -13.01 21.99
C TYR A 97 8.16 -13.02 20.53
N TYR A 98 8.30 -11.83 19.90
CA TYR A 98 8.79 -11.70 18.52
C TYR A 98 10.24 -12.20 18.40
N LYS A 99 11.12 -11.88 19.36
CA LYS A 99 12.50 -12.39 19.42
C LYS A 99 12.57 -13.91 19.44
N GLY A 100 11.62 -14.57 20.10
CA GLY A 100 11.53 -16.03 20.11
C GLY A 100 11.03 -16.65 18.80
N MET A 101 10.29 -15.89 18.00
CA MET A 101 9.68 -16.37 16.75
C MET A 101 10.50 -16.03 15.49
N TYR A 102 11.11 -14.85 15.47
CA TYR A 102 11.79 -14.34 14.28
C TYR A 102 13.31 -14.53 14.39
N PRO A 103 13.94 -15.26 13.44
CA PRO A 103 15.36 -15.63 13.55
C PRO A 103 16.30 -14.44 13.49
N ASN A 104 15.89 -13.35 12.84
CA ASN A 104 16.71 -12.16 12.61
C ASN A 104 16.30 -10.98 13.49
N PHE A 105 15.55 -11.21 14.57
CA PHE A 105 15.08 -10.12 15.43
C PHE A 105 16.23 -9.31 16.03
N ASP A 106 16.25 -7.99 15.78
CA ASP A 106 17.27 -7.07 16.27
C ASP A 106 16.79 -6.34 17.54
N GLU A 107 17.18 -6.87 18.70
CA GLU A 107 16.86 -6.27 19.99
C GLU A 107 17.54 -4.90 20.19
N LYS A 108 18.73 -4.69 19.62
CA LYS A 108 19.40 -3.38 19.71
C LYS A 108 18.62 -2.31 18.93
N GLN A 109 18.07 -2.70 17.78
CA GLN A 109 17.18 -1.82 17.00
C GLN A 109 15.91 -1.52 17.79
N PHE A 110 15.35 -2.49 18.51
CA PHE A 110 14.16 -2.27 19.32
C PHE A 110 14.36 -1.10 20.31
N TYR A 111 15.45 -1.09 21.06
CA TYR A 111 15.73 0.00 22.00
C TYR A 111 16.06 1.33 21.32
N ARG A 112 16.74 1.33 20.18
CA ARG A 112 16.98 2.55 19.38
C ARG A 112 15.68 3.15 18.84
N MET A 113 14.77 2.31 18.39
CA MET A 113 13.48 2.78 17.84
C MET A 113 12.56 3.38 18.89
N GLN A 114 12.79 3.17 20.18
CA GLN A 114 12.04 3.81 21.25
C GLN A 114 12.09 5.34 21.14
N GLU A 115 13.18 5.89 20.64
CA GLU A 115 13.36 7.34 20.45
C GLU A 115 12.39 7.93 19.42
N PHE A 116 11.96 7.11 18.45
CA PHE A 116 10.95 7.51 17.45
C PHE A 116 9.52 7.49 17.98
N PHE A 117 9.29 6.79 19.10
CA PHE A 117 7.96 6.62 19.70
C PHE A 117 7.93 7.07 21.17
N PRO A 118 8.31 8.32 21.50
CA PRO A 118 8.50 8.77 22.87
C PRO A 118 7.21 8.80 23.70
N SER A 119 6.06 8.82 23.06
CA SER A 119 4.75 8.79 23.71
C SER A 119 4.31 7.40 24.16
N ILE A 120 5.03 6.33 23.76
CA ILE A 120 4.70 4.96 24.13
C ILE A 120 5.44 4.56 25.41
N ASP A 121 4.69 4.39 26.49
CA ASP A 121 5.21 3.72 27.67
C ASP A 121 5.28 2.21 27.39
N VAL A 122 6.51 1.69 27.24
CA VAL A 122 6.79 0.30 26.86
C VAL A 122 6.32 -0.73 27.90
N LYS A 123 6.06 -0.30 29.16
CA LYS A 123 5.54 -1.15 30.24
C LYS A 123 4.02 -1.08 30.37
N ARG A 124 3.38 -0.18 29.62
CA ARG A 124 1.92 -0.08 29.63
C ARG A 124 1.31 -1.19 28.78
N ASN A 125 0.20 -1.75 29.26
CA ASN A 125 -0.55 -2.74 28.48
C ASN A 125 -0.96 -2.16 27.12
N ILE A 126 -0.57 -2.83 26.02
CA ILE A 126 -0.76 -2.34 24.64
C ILE A 126 -2.25 -2.11 24.33
N ARG A 127 -3.13 -2.97 24.82
CA ARG A 127 -4.59 -2.83 24.58
C ARG A 127 -5.21 -1.59 25.24
N LYS A 128 -4.49 -0.94 26.17
CA LYS A 128 -4.90 0.33 26.79
C LYS A 128 -4.32 1.55 26.06
N LEU A 129 -3.48 1.37 25.05
CA LEU A 129 -3.00 2.41 24.17
C LEU A 129 -4.10 2.81 23.17
N SER A 130 -4.01 4.01 22.60
CA SER A 130 -4.86 4.40 21.47
C SER A 130 -4.61 3.48 20.26
N LYS A 131 -5.58 3.35 19.37
CA LYS A 131 -5.42 2.54 18.14
C LYS A 131 -4.18 2.95 17.34
N GLY A 132 -3.91 4.25 17.22
CA GLY A 132 -2.71 4.75 16.55
C GLY A 132 -1.41 4.34 17.24
N MET A 133 -1.35 4.40 18.58
CA MET A 133 -0.19 3.92 19.33
C MET A 133 -0.02 2.40 19.21
N GLN A 134 -1.11 1.63 19.17
CA GLN A 134 -1.05 0.19 18.93
C GLN A 134 -0.48 -0.11 17.55
N LYS A 135 -0.87 0.64 16.50
CA LYS A 135 -0.28 0.53 15.16
C LYS A 135 1.22 0.89 15.18
N GLN A 136 1.63 1.93 15.90
CA GLN A 136 3.06 2.26 16.06
C GLN A 136 3.85 1.10 16.70
N VAL A 137 3.32 0.46 17.75
CA VAL A 137 3.95 -0.73 18.35
C VAL A 137 4.09 -1.85 17.33
N ALA A 138 3.07 -2.09 16.50
CA ALA A 138 3.12 -3.12 15.46
C ALA A 138 4.23 -2.85 14.43
N PHE A 139 4.33 -1.60 13.92
CA PHE A 139 5.42 -1.19 13.03
C PHE A 139 6.79 -1.32 13.69
N TRP A 140 6.92 -0.88 14.93
CA TRP A 140 8.15 -0.99 15.70
C TRP A 140 8.63 -2.44 15.78
N LEU A 141 7.77 -3.35 16.22
CA LEU A 141 8.10 -4.78 16.33
C LEU A 141 8.38 -5.41 14.95
N ALA A 142 7.59 -5.09 13.94
CA ALA A 142 7.76 -5.63 12.58
C ALA A 142 9.13 -5.27 11.97
N LEU A 143 9.56 -4.01 12.09
CA LEU A 143 10.87 -3.56 11.60
C LEU A 143 12.04 -4.20 12.36
N CYS A 144 11.86 -4.48 13.66
CA CYS A 144 12.88 -5.20 14.44
C CYS A 144 13.06 -6.67 14.03
N CYS A 145 12.08 -7.26 13.34
CA CYS A 145 12.20 -8.64 12.80
C CYS A 145 13.18 -8.74 11.62
N LYS A 146 13.66 -7.61 11.07
CA LYS A 146 14.51 -7.57 9.87
C LYS A 146 13.94 -8.42 8.73
N PRO A 147 12.68 -8.20 8.34
CA PRO A 147 12.03 -9.02 7.34
C PRO A 147 12.54 -8.69 5.95
N LYS A 148 12.48 -9.67 5.03
CA LYS A 148 12.67 -9.44 3.60
C LYS A 148 11.40 -8.90 2.93
N LEU A 149 10.24 -9.21 3.53
CA LEU A 149 8.92 -8.80 3.04
C LEU A 149 8.08 -8.30 4.20
N ILE A 150 7.55 -7.09 4.04
CA ILE A 150 6.53 -6.52 4.94
C ILE A 150 5.21 -6.46 4.21
N VAL A 151 4.16 -6.99 4.81
CA VAL A 151 2.80 -6.97 4.28
C VAL A 151 1.90 -6.18 5.23
N LEU A 152 1.23 -5.17 4.71
CA LEU A 152 0.45 -4.20 5.47
C LEU A 152 -0.99 -4.15 4.95
N ASP A 153 -1.96 -4.43 5.82
CA ASP A 153 -3.37 -4.35 5.46
C ASP A 153 -4.00 -3.09 6.08
N GLU A 154 -4.34 -2.09 5.26
CA GLU A 154 -4.89 -0.78 5.65
C GLU A 154 -4.11 -0.12 6.83
N PRO A 155 -2.77 -0.03 6.77
CA PRO A 155 -1.94 0.25 7.94
C PRO A 155 -2.09 1.66 8.49
N VAL A 156 -2.47 2.62 7.67
CA VAL A 156 -2.55 4.05 8.02
C VAL A 156 -3.98 4.54 8.21
N ASP A 157 -4.96 3.64 8.05
CA ASP A 157 -6.36 3.99 8.29
C ASP A 157 -6.57 4.39 9.76
N GLY A 158 -7.28 5.50 9.97
CA GLY A 158 -7.53 6.07 11.29
C GLY A 158 -6.33 6.72 11.99
N LEU A 159 -5.18 6.89 11.31
CA LEU A 159 -4.05 7.65 11.81
C LEU A 159 -4.14 9.13 11.41
N ASP A 160 -3.70 10.02 12.31
CA ASP A 160 -3.54 11.43 11.96
C ASP A 160 -2.40 11.63 10.92
N PRO A 161 -2.42 12.75 10.16
CA PRO A 161 -1.46 12.95 9.07
C PRO A 161 0.01 13.03 9.52
N VAL A 162 0.29 13.45 10.76
CA VAL A 162 1.67 13.56 11.28
C VAL A 162 2.21 12.16 11.56
N MET A 163 1.42 11.35 12.27
CA MET A 163 1.75 9.98 12.61
C MET A 163 1.90 9.11 11.35
N ARG A 164 1.03 9.30 10.36
CA ARG A 164 1.13 8.62 9.05
C ARG A 164 2.46 8.92 8.37
N ARG A 165 2.86 10.19 8.26
CA ARG A 165 4.14 10.58 7.66
C ARG A 165 5.33 9.99 8.39
N GLN A 166 5.30 9.98 9.73
CA GLN A 166 6.37 9.40 10.55
C GLN A 166 6.55 7.91 10.27
N ILE A 167 5.46 7.13 10.24
CA ILE A 167 5.50 5.70 9.96
C ILE A 167 6.06 5.44 8.56
N TRP A 168 5.59 6.17 7.54
CA TRP A 168 6.09 6.03 6.17
C TRP A 168 7.57 6.37 6.06
N SER A 169 8.04 7.44 6.71
CA SER A 169 9.47 7.80 6.71
C SER A 169 10.33 6.67 7.28
N ILE A 170 9.99 6.16 8.47
CA ILE A 170 10.74 5.09 9.12
C ILE A 170 10.74 3.81 8.26
N MET A 171 9.61 3.49 7.64
CA MET A 171 9.50 2.31 6.77
C MET A 171 10.32 2.45 5.49
N LEU A 172 10.26 3.61 4.81
CA LEU A 172 11.04 3.87 3.60
C LEU A 172 12.55 3.89 3.88
N ASP A 173 12.97 4.40 5.03
CA ASP A 173 14.36 4.33 5.48
C ASP A 173 14.83 2.88 5.64
N ASP A 174 13.97 1.99 6.19
CA ASP A 174 14.28 0.56 6.31
C ASP A 174 14.31 -0.13 4.95
N VAL A 175 13.37 0.20 4.04
CA VAL A 175 13.38 -0.30 2.65
C VAL A 175 14.69 0.04 1.96
N ALA A 176 15.10 1.31 2.03
CA ALA A 176 16.32 1.78 1.39
C ALA A 176 17.58 1.14 1.99
N ALA A 177 17.63 0.96 3.31
CA ALA A 177 18.80 0.41 4.01
C ALA A 177 18.95 -1.11 3.87
N ASN A 178 17.83 -1.86 3.84
CA ASN A 178 17.82 -3.32 3.93
C ASN A 178 17.31 -4.00 2.65
N ASN A 179 16.92 -3.24 1.62
CA ASN A 179 16.28 -3.76 0.40
C ASN A 179 15.00 -4.57 0.71
N THR A 180 14.27 -4.14 1.75
CA THR A 180 13.02 -4.77 2.19
C THR A 180 11.93 -4.53 1.14
N THR A 181 11.19 -5.56 0.78
CA THR A 181 10.01 -5.42 -0.10
C THR A 181 8.78 -5.12 0.75
N VAL A 182 7.92 -4.22 0.29
CA VAL A 182 6.69 -3.87 1.00
C VAL A 182 5.48 -4.07 0.10
N VAL A 183 4.44 -4.69 0.63
CA VAL A 183 3.10 -4.69 0.03
C VAL A 183 2.16 -3.98 0.99
N VAL A 184 1.48 -2.97 0.52
CA VAL A 184 0.53 -2.20 1.33
C VAL A 184 -0.82 -2.13 0.64
N SER A 185 -1.90 -2.47 1.35
CA SER A 185 -3.26 -2.27 0.86
C SER A 185 -3.81 -0.92 1.30
N SER A 186 -4.61 -0.31 0.43
CA SER A 186 -5.45 0.85 0.75
C SER A 186 -6.70 0.88 -0.13
N HIS A 187 -7.76 1.48 0.38
CA HIS A 187 -8.93 1.84 -0.43
C HIS A 187 -8.77 3.22 -1.09
N ASN A 188 -7.67 3.94 -0.80
CA ASN A 188 -7.41 5.30 -1.28
C ASN A 188 -6.02 5.39 -1.92
N LEU A 189 -5.96 5.52 -3.25
CA LEU A 189 -4.71 5.64 -4.00
C LEU A 189 -3.84 6.81 -3.53
N ARG A 190 -4.45 7.94 -3.14
CA ARG A 190 -3.72 9.14 -2.70
C ARG A 190 -2.84 8.92 -1.48
N GLU A 191 -3.18 7.93 -0.64
CA GLU A 191 -2.38 7.59 0.54
C GLU A 191 -1.07 6.90 0.19
N LEU A 192 -0.99 6.35 -1.03
CA LEU A 192 0.11 5.53 -1.52
C LEU A 192 0.94 6.23 -2.60
N GLU A 193 0.45 7.36 -3.17
CA GLU A 193 1.13 8.08 -4.26
C GLU A 193 2.57 8.51 -3.91
N ASP A 194 2.82 8.85 -2.65
CA ASP A 194 4.13 9.34 -2.20
C ASP A 194 5.06 8.21 -1.69
N VAL A 195 4.57 6.96 -1.63
CA VAL A 195 5.32 5.88 -0.97
C VAL A 195 5.52 4.65 -1.84
N CYS A 196 4.68 4.43 -2.86
CA CYS A 196 4.74 3.22 -3.69
C CYS A 196 5.49 3.47 -5.00
N ASP A 197 6.20 2.44 -5.48
CA ASP A 197 6.81 2.41 -6.83
C ASP A 197 5.82 1.87 -7.86
N HIS A 198 5.04 0.86 -7.46
CA HIS A 198 4.10 0.13 -8.30
C HIS A 198 2.73 0.05 -7.61
N VAL A 199 1.69 -0.03 -8.42
CA VAL A 199 0.31 -0.15 -7.93
C VAL A 199 -0.44 -1.20 -8.73
N GLY A 200 -1.13 -2.08 -7.99
CA GLY A 200 -2.13 -3.02 -8.50
C GLY A 200 -3.53 -2.56 -8.10
N ILE A 201 -4.42 -2.36 -9.07
CA ILE A 201 -5.81 -2.00 -8.80
C ILE A 201 -6.65 -3.27 -8.81
N LEU A 202 -7.12 -3.67 -7.63
CA LEU A 202 -7.97 -4.84 -7.43
C LEU A 202 -9.44 -4.43 -7.42
N ASN A 203 -10.26 -5.10 -8.22
CA ASN A 203 -11.70 -4.91 -8.23
C ASN A 203 -12.41 -6.25 -8.48
N LYS A 204 -13.42 -6.56 -7.66
CA LYS A 204 -14.22 -7.81 -7.76
C LYS A 204 -13.36 -9.05 -7.92
N GLY A 205 -12.30 -9.17 -7.10
CA GLY A 205 -11.41 -10.32 -7.09
C GLY A 205 -10.43 -10.43 -8.26
N LYS A 206 -10.26 -9.39 -9.09
CA LYS A 206 -9.33 -9.36 -10.22
C LYS A 206 -8.42 -8.15 -10.17
N ILE A 207 -7.14 -8.30 -10.51
CA ILE A 207 -6.26 -7.16 -10.77
C ILE A 207 -6.59 -6.63 -12.16
N MET A 208 -7.13 -5.42 -12.19
CA MET A 208 -7.55 -4.73 -13.41
C MET A 208 -6.40 -3.98 -14.08
N ILE A 209 -5.49 -3.46 -13.29
CA ILE A 209 -4.33 -2.67 -13.72
C ILE A 209 -3.18 -3.00 -12.78
N GLU A 210 -2.00 -3.22 -13.33
CA GLU A 210 -0.73 -3.35 -12.61
C GLU A 210 0.31 -2.52 -13.36
N ARG A 211 0.80 -1.43 -12.76
CA ARG A 211 1.70 -0.46 -13.39
C ARG A 211 2.60 0.20 -12.36
N SER A 212 3.75 0.73 -12.82
CA SER A 212 4.49 1.69 -12.03
C SER A 212 3.71 2.99 -11.85
N LEU A 213 3.92 3.69 -10.73
CA LEU A 213 3.27 5.00 -10.52
C LEU A 213 3.69 6.02 -11.58
N THR A 214 4.94 5.96 -12.03
CA THR A 214 5.46 6.81 -13.13
C THR A 214 4.66 6.59 -14.43
N GLU A 215 4.32 5.34 -14.76
CA GLU A 215 3.48 5.02 -15.93
C GLU A 215 2.03 5.47 -15.76
N LEU A 216 1.50 5.41 -14.54
CA LEU A 216 0.13 5.86 -14.24
C LEU A 216 0.02 7.37 -14.25
N GLN A 217 1.02 8.08 -13.74
CA GLN A 217 1.08 9.54 -13.72
C GLN A 217 1.50 10.11 -15.10
N GLY A 218 2.27 9.35 -15.88
CA GLY A 218 2.70 9.72 -17.19
C GLY A 218 1.54 9.90 -18.17
N ASN A 219 1.41 11.10 -18.75
CA ASN A 219 0.42 11.46 -19.76
C ASN A 219 -1.03 11.72 -19.28
N ILE A 220 -1.31 11.94 -18.00
CA ILE A 220 -2.64 12.44 -17.57
C ILE A 220 -2.47 13.76 -16.84
N SER A 221 -3.02 14.82 -17.42
CA SER A 221 -2.97 16.16 -16.83
C SER A 221 -4.35 16.58 -16.33
N LYS A 222 -4.39 17.08 -15.09
CA LYS A 222 -5.58 17.76 -14.53
C LYS A 222 -5.35 19.26 -14.62
N ILE A 223 -6.13 19.94 -15.44
CA ILE A 223 -6.01 21.38 -15.69
C ILE A 223 -7.28 22.06 -15.20
N GLN A 224 -7.14 23.21 -14.55
CA GLN A 224 -8.24 24.08 -14.19
C GLN A 224 -8.21 25.33 -15.07
N ILE A 225 -9.31 25.58 -15.75
CA ILE A 225 -9.44 26.67 -16.73
C ILE A 225 -10.57 27.58 -16.26
N ALA A 226 -10.28 28.84 -16.01
CA ALA A 226 -11.30 29.86 -15.77
C ALA A 226 -11.82 30.37 -17.11
N CYS A 227 -13.07 30.04 -17.44
CA CYS A 227 -13.72 30.48 -18.68
C CYS A 227 -14.91 31.40 -18.33
N PRO A 228 -14.78 32.73 -18.50
CA PRO A 228 -15.86 33.65 -18.22
C PRO A 228 -17.05 33.52 -19.22
N TYR A 229 -16.78 33.04 -20.45
CA TYR A 229 -17.70 32.99 -21.55
C TYR A 229 -17.86 31.60 -22.17
N GLY A 230 -18.40 30.64 -21.41
CA GLY A 230 -18.76 29.33 -21.94
C GLY A 230 -17.70 28.25 -21.69
N MET A 231 -17.82 27.12 -22.39
CA MET A 231 -17.01 25.93 -22.22
C MET A 231 -15.63 26.12 -22.88
N PRO A 232 -14.50 25.70 -22.23
CA PRO A 232 -13.17 25.77 -22.84
C PRO A 232 -13.10 24.88 -24.07
N LYS A 233 -12.52 25.40 -25.16
CA LYS A 233 -12.20 24.59 -26.34
C LYS A 233 -10.89 23.87 -26.10
N ILE A 234 -10.93 22.55 -26.10
CA ILE A 234 -9.75 21.70 -26.00
C ILE A 234 -9.41 21.18 -27.39
N PRO A 235 -8.16 21.34 -27.86
CA PRO A 235 -7.74 20.84 -29.16
C PRO A 235 -8.01 19.34 -29.31
N GLN A 236 -8.41 18.91 -30.51
CA GLN A 236 -8.77 17.53 -30.81
C GLN A 236 -7.62 16.53 -30.65
N ASP A 237 -6.38 17.01 -30.64
CA ASP A 237 -5.18 16.22 -30.43
C ASP A 237 -5.07 15.66 -29.01
N PHE A 238 -5.83 16.22 -28.07
CA PHE A 238 -5.85 15.78 -26.68
C PHE A 238 -7.12 15.02 -26.35
N LYS A 239 -6.96 13.76 -25.90
CA LYS A 239 -8.11 12.95 -25.45
C LYS A 239 -8.59 13.43 -24.10
N VAL A 240 -9.75 14.11 -24.05
CA VAL A 240 -10.43 14.47 -22.80
C VAL A 240 -11.01 13.21 -22.15
N LEU A 241 -10.56 12.92 -20.93
CA LEU A 241 -11.00 11.77 -20.14
C LEU A 241 -12.20 12.13 -19.23
N HIS A 242 -12.18 13.34 -18.68
CA HIS A 242 -13.25 13.86 -17.84
C HIS A 242 -13.27 15.38 -17.88
N MET A 243 -14.47 15.95 -17.79
CA MET A 243 -14.67 17.39 -17.64
C MET A 243 -15.80 17.66 -16.66
N SER A 244 -15.55 18.55 -15.73
CA SER A 244 -16.54 19.06 -14.77
C SER A 244 -16.34 20.54 -14.56
N ASN A 245 -17.34 21.24 -14.01
CA ASN A 245 -17.23 22.66 -13.70
C ASN A 245 -17.85 23.02 -12.35
N ILE A 246 -17.27 24.03 -11.71
CA ILE A 246 -17.80 24.68 -10.52
C ILE A 246 -17.86 26.18 -10.86
N GLY A 247 -19.06 26.69 -11.11
CA GLY A 247 -19.24 28.05 -11.61
C GLY A 247 -18.55 28.25 -12.96
N ARG A 248 -17.57 29.16 -13.01
CA ARG A 248 -16.79 29.49 -14.23
C ARG A 248 -15.46 28.79 -14.34
N VAL A 249 -15.14 27.90 -13.39
CA VAL A 249 -13.88 27.12 -13.39
C VAL A 249 -14.19 25.71 -13.88
N TYR A 250 -13.60 25.34 -15.00
CA TYR A 250 -13.67 24.00 -15.56
C TYR A 250 -12.47 23.20 -15.11
N THR A 251 -12.70 22.01 -14.59
CA THR A 251 -11.67 21.00 -14.34
C THR A 251 -11.68 20.00 -15.49
N VAL A 252 -10.59 19.93 -16.20
CA VAL A 252 -10.41 19.03 -17.35
C VAL A 252 -9.31 18.03 -17.04
N ILE A 253 -9.61 16.76 -17.22
CA ILE A 253 -8.63 15.67 -17.16
C ILE A 253 -8.39 15.22 -18.59
N VAL A 254 -7.16 15.40 -19.07
CA VAL A 254 -6.79 15.08 -20.45
C VAL A 254 -5.53 14.20 -20.47
N ARG A 255 -5.41 13.39 -21.52
CA ARG A 255 -4.18 12.65 -21.79
C ARG A 255 -3.21 13.59 -22.55
N GLY A 256 -2.04 13.83 -21.97
CA GLY A 256 -0.96 14.67 -22.51
C GLY A 256 -0.13 15.32 -21.41
N GLU A 257 1.07 15.73 -21.74
CA GLU A 257 1.96 16.45 -20.83
C GLU A 257 1.36 17.81 -20.45
N PRO A 258 1.43 18.23 -19.16
CA PRO A 258 0.77 19.44 -18.67
C PRO A 258 1.12 20.70 -19.47
N GLU A 259 2.42 20.88 -19.75
CA GLU A 259 2.92 22.04 -20.48
C GLU A 259 2.41 22.10 -21.94
N ALA A 260 2.38 20.94 -22.61
CA ALA A 260 1.89 20.85 -23.98
C ALA A 260 0.39 21.15 -24.06
N VAL A 261 -0.41 20.63 -23.10
CA VAL A 261 -1.84 20.84 -23.03
C VAL A 261 -2.17 22.30 -22.70
N VAL A 262 -1.47 22.89 -21.72
CA VAL A 262 -1.67 24.33 -21.35
C VAL A 262 -1.32 25.22 -22.53
N LYS A 263 -0.19 24.99 -23.20
CA LYS A 263 0.21 25.75 -24.38
C LYS A 263 -0.81 25.67 -25.50
N ALA A 264 -1.28 24.49 -25.84
CA ALA A 264 -2.26 24.30 -26.90
C ALA A 264 -3.62 24.99 -26.60
N ILE A 265 -4.03 25.06 -25.32
CA ILE A 265 -5.25 25.77 -24.90
C ILE A 265 -5.04 27.27 -24.90
N THR A 266 -3.85 27.77 -24.55
CA THR A 266 -3.52 29.20 -24.57
C THR A 266 -3.31 29.72 -25.97
N ASP A 267 -2.57 28.99 -26.82
CA ASP A 267 -2.33 29.38 -28.21
C ASP A 267 -3.63 29.38 -29.05
N GLY A 268 -4.62 28.56 -28.69
CA GLY A 268 -5.93 28.57 -29.34
C GLY A 268 -6.86 29.74 -28.94
N LYS A 269 -6.42 30.63 -28.03
CA LYS A 269 -7.19 31.83 -27.63
C LYS A 269 -6.97 33.04 -28.54
N ASP A 270 -5.98 33.00 -29.41
CA ASP A 270 -5.62 34.08 -30.31
C ASP A 270 -6.27 33.96 -31.71
N SER A 271 -7.29 33.13 -31.86
CA SER A 271 -8.11 33.14 -33.08
C SER A 271 -9.48 33.81 -32.80
N PRO A 272 -9.86 34.83 -33.56
CA PRO A 272 -11.05 35.67 -33.35
C PRO A 272 -12.36 34.91 -33.41
#